data_250d12f2de5e09407ba696d34dc5fed0
#
_entry.id   250d12f2de5e09407ba696d34dc5fed0
#
_cell.length_a   1.000
_cell.length_b   1.000
_cell.length_c   1.000
_cell.angle_alpha   90.00
_cell.angle_beta   90.00
_cell.angle_gamma   90.00
#
_symmetry.space_group_name_H-M   'P 1'
#
loop_
_entity.id
_entity.type
_entity.pdbx_description
1 polymer ?
#
loop_
_entity_poly.entity_id
_entity_poly.type
_entity_poly.pdbx_seq_one_letter_code
_entity_poly.pdbx_strand_id
1 'polypeptide(L)'
;EKHAANRQVVLFVEEAQSMPIETLEEIRLLSNLETDEHKLLQMVLFGQPELDEKLAQPHIRQLKERITHSFYLSPFPPDDTLQYLNFRLRAVGYKGPDIFNKKTASTVKKYSDGLTRRINILADKSLLAAFSELSHPVTLSHVKSVARETEFKRREHLTGIVAAGLVCVVVIVYFCK
;
A
#
# COMPACT_ATOMS: atom_id res chain seq x y z
N GLU A 1 -6.11 -6.36 32.11
CA GLU A 1 -5.36 -7.64 32.27
C GLU A 1 -4.02 -7.62 31.53
N LYS A 2 -3.97 -7.25 30.23
CA LYS A 2 -2.71 -7.26 29.45
C LYS A 2 -1.69 -6.23 29.90
N HIS A 3 -2.13 -5.09 30.41
CA HIS A 3 -1.26 -4.07 30.95
C HIS A 3 -0.59 -4.54 32.26
N ALA A 4 -1.32 -5.22 33.14
CA ALA A 4 -0.74 -5.83 34.34
C ALA A 4 0.35 -6.87 34.02
N ALA A 5 0.36 -7.42 32.78
CA ALA A 5 1.41 -8.30 32.27
C ALA A 5 2.54 -7.54 31.52
N ASN A 6 2.61 -6.22 31.63
CA ASN A 6 3.55 -5.33 30.93
C ASN A 6 3.55 -5.52 29.40
N ARG A 7 2.38 -5.74 28.82
CA ARG A 7 2.18 -5.93 27.38
C ARG A 7 1.54 -4.69 26.76
N GLN A 8 2.17 -4.19 25.72
CA GLN A 8 1.64 -3.09 24.92
C GLN A 8 0.55 -3.60 23.98
N VAL A 9 -0.54 -2.85 23.85
CA VAL A 9 -1.64 -3.15 22.92
C VAL A 9 -1.55 -2.20 21.74
N VAL A 10 -1.52 -2.75 20.53
CA VAL A 10 -1.53 -1.98 19.28
C VAL A 10 -2.78 -2.37 18.50
N LEU A 11 -3.58 -1.39 18.13
CA LEU A 11 -4.77 -1.55 17.30
C LEU A 11 -4.43 -1.12 15.87
N PHE A 12 -4.57 -2.04 14.92
CA PHE A 12 -4.48 -1.75 13.50
C PHE A 12 -5.88 -1.57 12.91
N VAL A 13 -6.10 -0.45 12.26
CA VAL A 13 -7.37 -0.11 11.61
C VAL A 13 -7.10 0.05 10.12
N GLU A 14 -7.58 -0.90 9.31
CA GLU A 14 -7.47 -0.86 7.86
C GLU A 14 -8.68 -0.17 7.23
N GLU A 15 -8.50 0.36 6.00
CA GLU A 15 -9.55 1.05 5.24
C GLU A 15 -10.21 2.21 6.02
N ALA A 16 -9.43 2.94 6.84
CA ALA A 16 -9.93 3.97 7.74
C ALA A 16 -10.67 5.12 6.98
N GLN A 17 -10.39 5.34 5.68
CA GLN A 17 -11.15 6.28 4.86
C GLN A 17 -12.61 5.88 4.68
N SER A 18 -12.95 4.59 4.84
CA SER A 18 -14.33 4.11 4.74
C SER A 18 -15.15 4.31 6.00
N MET A 19 -14.50 4.63 7.13
CA MET A 19 -15.18 4.84 8.40
C MET A 19 -16.05 6.10 8.37
N PRO A 20 -17.25 6.07 9.00
CA PRO A 20 -17.99 7.27 9.32
C PRO A 20 -17.16 8.23 10.19
N ILE A 21 -17.48 9.51 10.09
CA ILE A 21 -16.79 10.56 10.86
C ILE A 21 -16.97 10.34 12.37
N GLU A 22 -18.16 9.95 12.77
CA GLU A 22 -18.54 9.63 14.15
C GLU A 22 -17.64 8.52 14.72
N THR A 23 -17.36 7.49 13.91
CA THR A 23 -16.48 6.39 14.33
C THR A 23 -15.03 6.85 14.50
N LEU A 24 -14.53 7.76 13.64
CA LEU A 24 -13.21 8.36 13.80
C LEU A 24 -13.12 9.20 15.10
N GLU A 25 -14.21 9.88 15.48
CA GLU A 25 -14.30 10.57 16.75
C GLU A 25 -14.29 9.61 17.95
N GLU A 26 -14.96 8.46 17.86
CA GLU A 26 -14.91 7.44 18.90
C GLU A 26 -13.51 6.84 19.05
N ILE A 27 -12.79 6.62 17.94
CA ILE A 27 -11.38 6.21 17.93
C ILE A 27 -10.53 7.22 18.70
N ARG A 28 -10.81 8.52 18.56
CA ARG A 28 -10.16 9.57 19.33
C ARG A 28 -10.40 9.37 20.84
N LEU A 29 -11.62 9.02 21.24
CA LEU A 29 -11.93 8.76 22.65
C LEU A 29 -11.20 7.52 23.18
N LEU A 30 -11.11 6.46 22.39
CA LEU A 30 -10.31 5.28 22.73
C LEU A 30 -8.83 5.60 22.90
N SER A 31 -8.31 6.57 22.16
CA SER A 31 -6.93 7.02 22.29
C SER A 31 -6.62 7.69 23.64
N ASN A 32 -7.66 8.06 24.43
CA ASN A 32 -7.53 8.58 25.79
C ASN A 32 -7.41 7.49 26.86
N LEU A 33 -7.40 6.21 26.47
CA LEU A 33 -7.20 5.13 27.43
C LEU A 33 -5.74 5.13 27.90
N GLU A 34 -5.52 5.81 29.00
CA GLU A 34 -4.22 5.94 29.64
C GLU A 34 -4.36 5.80 31.17
N THR A 35 -3.28 5.42 31.79
CA THR A 35 -3.09 5.58 33.25
C THR A 35 -2.14 6.74 33.51
N ASP A 36 -1.98 7.20 34.76
CA ASP A 36 -1.08 8.29 35.10
C ASP A 36 0.38 8.08 34.65
N GLU A 37 0.78 6.81 34.45
CA GLU A 37 2.15 6.44 34.08
C GLU A 37 2.30 5.83 32.68
N HIS A 38 1.22 5.25 32.13
CA HIS A 38 1.34 4.45 30.92
C HIS A 38 0.18 4.63 29.96
N LYS A 39 0.49 4.63 28.66
CA LYS A 39 -0.49 4.54 27.59
C LYS A 39 -0.84 3.09 27.33
N LEU A 40 -2.13 2.80 27.42
CA LEU A 40 -2.64 1.44 27.33
C LEU A 40 -2.83 0.98 25.89
N LEU A 41 -3.03 1.93 24.95
CA LEU A 41 -3.38 1.63 23.57
C LEU A 41 -2.61 2.52 22.61
N GLN A 42 -1.96 1.88 21.63
CA GLN A 42 -1.43 2.53 20.43
C GLN A 42 -2.32 2.19 19.26
N MET A 43 -2.49 3.13 18.32
CA MET A 43 -3.30 2.89 17.14
C MET A 43 -2.52 3.23 15.87
N VAL A 44 -2.74 2.41 14.84
CA VAL A 44 -2.21 2.61 13.50
C VAL A 44 -3.38 2.59 12.54
N LEU A 45 -3.62 3.70 11.85
CA LEU A 45 -4.65 3.82 10.84
C LEU A 45 -4.02 3.63 9.45
N PHE A 46 -4.57 2.73 8.66
CA PHE A 46 -4.22 2.55 7.27
C PHE A 46 -5.39 3.03 6.41
N GLY A 47 -5.12 3.89 5.44
CA GLY A 47 -6.16 4.43 4.59
C GLY A 47 -5.65 4.88 3.22
N GLN A 48 -6.58 5.17 2.34
CA GLN A 48 -6.32 5.82 1.06
C GLN A 48 -6.23 7.34 1.27
N PRO A 49 -5.78 8.14 0.27
CA PRO A 49 -5.63 9.59 0.39
C PRO A 49 -6.88 10.34 0.86
N GLU A 50 -8.06 9.76 0.63
CA GLU A 50 -9.34 10.27 1.11
C GLU A 50 -9.41 10.34 2.66
N LEU A 51 -8.56 9.57 3.36
CA LEU A 51 -8.42 9.67 4.81
C LEU A 51 -7.85 11.04 5.21
N ASP A 52 -6.87 11.56 4.46
CA ASP A 52 -6.30 12.88 4.72
C ASP A 52 -7.35 13.99 4.56
N GLU A 53 -8.20 13.87 3.54
CA GLU A 53 -9.31 14.80 3.30
C GLU A 53 -10.30 14.77 4.48
N LYS A 54 -10.62 13.57 4.97
CA LYS A 54 -11.45 13.43 6.17
C LYS A 54 -10.80 14.03 7.41
N LEU A 55 -9.52 13.72 7.65
CA LEU A 55 -8.77 14.24 8.79
C LEU A 55 -8.54 15.75 8.74
N ALA A 56 -8.68 16.38 7.56
CA ALA A 56 -8.61 17.83 7.41
C ALA A 56 -9.89 18.57 7.83
N GLN A 57 -10.99 17.86 8.05
CA GLN A 57 -12.27 18.48 8.41
C GLN A 57 -12.23 19.07 9.83
N PRO A 58 -12.86 20.22 10.06
CA PRO A 58 -12.77 20.95 11.34
C PRO A 58 -13.18 20.14 12.58
N HIS A 59 -14.21 19.31 12.45
CA HIS A 59 -14.72 18.53 13.58
C HIS A 59 -13.84 17.32 13.95
N ILE A 60 -12.93 16.86 13.07
CA ILE A 60 -11.96 15.79 13.37
C ILE A 60 -10.58 16.35 13.74
N ARG A 61 -10.44 17.66 13.82
CA ARG A 61 -9.17 18.32 14.12
C ARG A 61 -8.46 17.75 15.35
N GLN A 62 -9.20 17.43 16.40
CA GLN A 62 -8.64 16.87 17.64
C GLN A 62 -8.03 15.48 17.43
N LEU A 63 -8.56 14.65 16.54
CA LEU A 63 -7.93 13.38 16.17
C LEU A 63 -6.63 13.65 15.40
N LYS A 64 -6.66 14.57 14.43
CA LYS A 64 -5.49 14.95 13.65
C LYS A 64 -4.34 15.47 14.51
N GLU A 65 -4.63 16.26 15.53
CA GLU A 65 -3.62 16.80 16.47
C GLU A 65 -2.94 15.69 17.30
N ARG A 66 -3.54 14.51 17.39
CA ARG A 66 -2.99 13.34 18.09
C ARG A 66 -2.14 12.44 17.20
N ILE A 67 -2.17 12.66 15.89
CA ILE A 67 -1.35 11.91 14.96
C ILE A 67 0.08 12.43 15.02
N THR A 68 0.97 11.61 15.52
CA THR A 68 2.39 11.97 15.66
C THR A 68 3.23 11.64 14.44
N HIS A 69 2.84 10.61 13.68
CA HIS A 69 3.56 10.16 12.49
C HIS A 69 2.61 9.87 11.36
N SER A 70 2.93 10.36 10.16
CA SER A 70 2.24 10.05 8.92
C SER A 70 3.25 9.57 7.88
N PHE A 71 2.96 8.45 7.25
CA PHE A 71 3.81 7.88 6.20
C PHE A 71 2.98 7.66 4.93
N TYR A 72 3.57 8.02 3.79
CA TYR A 72 2.97 7.82 2.49
C TYR A 72 3.73 6.74 1.73
N LEU A 73 3.02 5.70 1.30
CA LEU A 73 3.58 4.64 0.48
C LEU A 73 3.43 5.03 -0.99
N SER A 74 4.53 5.43 -1.61
CA SER A 74 4.56 5.76 -3.02
C SER A 74 4.53 4.50 -3.90
N PRO A 75 3.96 4.59 -5.12
CA PRO A 75 4.08 3.52 -6.10
C PRO A 75 5.54 3.16 -6.39
N PHE A 76 5.81 1.89 -6.67
CA PHE A 76 7.16 1.42 -6.93
C PHE A 76 7.77 2.07 -8.18
N PRO A 77 8.99 2.60 -8.10
CA PRO A 77 9.78 2.97 -9.26
C PRO A 77 10.23 1.72 -10.05
N PRO A 78 10.80 1.86 -11.26
CA PRO A 78 11.18 0.72 -12.11
C PRO A 78 12.17 -0.26 -11.46
N ASP A 79 13.18 0.24 -10.75
CA ASP A 79 14.20 -0.60 -10.12
C ASP A 79 13.63 -1.37 -8.92
N ASP A 80 12.78 -0.75 -8.11
CA ASP A 80 12.09 -1.42 -7.00
C ASP A 80 11.06 -2.44 -7.53
N THR A 81 10.42 -2.15 -8.67
CA THR A 81 9.54 -3.12 -9.33
C THR A 81 10.31 -4.39 -9.72
N LEU A 82 11.52 -4.27 -10.25
CA LEU A 82 12.36 -5.42 -10.59
C LEU A 82 12.76 -6.21 -9.34
N GLN A 83 13.23 -5.52 -8.31
CA GLN A 83 13.62 -6.15 -7.04
C GLN A 83 12.43 -6.87 -6.40
N TYR A 84 11.26 -6.23 -6.40
CA TYR A 84 10.03 -6.80 -5.87
C TYR A 84 9.62 -8.08 -6.61
N LEU A 85 9.63 -8.08 -7.95
CA LEU A 85 9.28 -9.26 -8.75
C LEU A 85 10.25 -10.43 -8.47
N ASN A 86 11.55 -10.16 -8.45
CA ASN A 86 12.55 -11.17 -8.15
C ASN A 86 12.43 -11.68 -6.71
N PHE A 87 12.21 -10.79 -5.75
CA PHE A 87 11.97 -11.16 -4.36
C PHE A 87 10.76 -12.11 -4.24
N ARG A 88 9.64 -11.81 -4.88
CA ARG A 88 8.43 -12.64 -4.87
C ARG A 88 8.70 -14.06 -5.40
N LEU A 89 9.43 -14.17 -6.51
CA LEU A 89 9.79 -15.46 -7.10
C LEU A 89 10.71 -16.26 -6.16
N ARG A 90 11.70 -15.60 -5.54
CA ARG A 90 12.58 -16.25 -4.57
C ARG A 90 11.84 -16.70 -3.31
N ALA A 91 10.90 -15.89 -2.83
CA ALA A 91 10.11 -16.21 -1.64
C ALA A 91 9.23 -17.47 -1.80
N VAL A 92 8.78 -17.78 -3.02
CA VAL A 92 8.06 -19.01 -3.32
C VAL A 92 8.99 -20.19 -3.70
N GLY A 93 10.30 -20.04 -3.50
CA GLY A 93 11.28 -21.11 -3.67
C GLY A 93 11.88 -21.23 -5.07
N TYR A 94 11.62 -20.28 -5.98
CA TYR A 94 12.26 -20.28 -7.30
C TYR A 94 13.77 -20.03 -7.19
N LYS A 95 14.59 -20.96 -7.71
CA LYS A 95 16.07 -20.92 -7.65
C LYS A 95 16.75 -20.74 -9.00
N GLY A 96 15.97 -20.62 -10.07
CA GLY A 96 16.48 -20.45 -11.44
C GLY A 96 17.03 -19.04 -11.72
N PRO A 97 17.49 -18.76 -12.95
CA PRO A 97 17.90 -17.44 -13.39
C PRO A 97 16.72 -16.46 -13.37
N ASP A 98 17.02 -15.15 -13.31
CA ASP A 98 15.98 -14.13 -13.24
C ASP A 98 15.03 -14.20 -14.45
N ILE A 99 13.74 -14.29 -14.16
CA ILE A 99 12.67 -14.37 -15.18
C ILE A 99 12.34 -13.00 -15.73
N PHE A 100 12.37 -11.97 -14.87
CA PHE A 100 12.16 -10.58 -15.25
C PHE A 100 13.51 -9.84 -15.30
N ASN A 101 13.70 -9.06 -16.34
CA ASN A 101 14.85 -8.16 -16.49
C ASN A 101 14.42 -6.69 -16.38
N LYS A 102 15.38 -5.75 -16.41
CA LYS A 102 15.10 -4.30 -16.27
C LYS A 102 14.07 -3.80 -17.29
N LYS A 103 14.13 -4.27 -18.54
CA LYS A 103 13.20 -3.83 -19.61
C LYS A 103 11.77 -4.32 -19.35
N THR A 104 11.62 -5.59 -18.98
CA THR A 104 10.30 -6.16 -18.66
C THR A 104 9.72 -5.55 -17.39
N ALA A 105 10.51 -5.38 -16.32
CA ALA A 105 10.07 -4.73 -15.08
C ALA A 105 9.66 -3.27 -15.30
N SER A 106 10.42 -2.50 -16.08
CA SER A 106 10.05 -1.13 -16.46
C SER A 106 8.73 -1.09 -17.24
N THR A 107 8.49 -2.09 -18.09
CA THR A 107 7.24 -2.20 -18.83
C THR A 107 6.08 -2.58 -17.91
N VAL A 108 6.28 -3.51 -16.98
CA VAL A 108 5.30 -3.84 -15.93
C VAL A 108 4.96 -2.58 -15.11
N LYS A 109 5.98 -1.85 -14.64
CA LYS A 109 5.77 -0.57 -13.92
C LYS A 109 4.94 0.42 -14.73
N LYS A 110 5.24 0.57 -16.02
CA LYS A 110 4.51 1.51 -16.90
C LYS A 110 3.02 1.21 -16.99
N TYR A 111 2.64 -0.07 -17.08
CA TYR A 111 1.24 -0.48 -17.21
C TYR A 111 0.53 -0.64 -15.86
N SER A 112 1.28 -0.87 -14.78
CA SER A 112 0.74 -1.00 -13.41
C SER A 112 0.67 0.32 -12.66
N ASP A 113 1.24 1.41 -13.19
CA ASP A 113 1.50 2.67 -12.49
C ASP A 113 2.39 2.50 -11.23
N GLY A 114 3.06 1.35 -11.09
CA GLY A 114 3.86 1.00 -9.90
C GLY A 114 3.03 0.50 -8.72
N LEU A 115 1.74 0.24 -8.92
CA LEU A 115 0.84 -0.24 -7.87
C LEU A 115 1.02 -1.74 -7.68
N THR A 116 1.33 -2.16 -6.46
CA THR A 116 1.69 -3.54 -6.10
C THR A 116 0.67 -4.57 -6.60
N ARG A 117 -0.63 -4.31 -6.41
CA ARG A 117 -1.69 -5.20 -6.88
C ARG A 117 -1.67 -5.37 -8.40
N ARG A 118 -1.50 -4.27 -9.15
CA ARG A 118 -1.44 -4.31 -10.61
C ARG A 118 -0.15 -4.97 -11.10
N ILE A 119 0.99 -4.71 -10.43
CA ILE A 119 2.27 -5.39 -10.70
C ILE A 119 2.08 -6.90 -10.59
N ASN A 120 1.47 -7.38 -9.51
CA ASN A 120 1.24 -8.81 -9.30
C ASN A 120 0.36 -9.43 -10.40
N ILE A 121 -0.75 -8.78 -10.76
CA ILE A 121 -1.64 -9.27 -11.82
C ILE A 121 -0.92 -9.34 -13.17
N LEU A 122 -0.17 -8.30 -13.54
CA LEU A 122 0.59 -8.29 -14.80
C LEU A 122 1.71 -9.32 -14.80
N ALA A 123 2.41 -9.49 -13.68
CA ALA A 123 3.48 -10.46 -13.55
C ALA A 123 2.95 -11.89 -13.67
N ASP A 124 1.91 -12.24 -12.93
CA ASP A 124 1.28 -13.55 -12.93
C ASP A 124 0.82 -13.96 -14.33
N LYS A 125 0.04 -13.10 -14.97
CA LYS A 125 -0.41 -13.35 -16.36
C LYS A 125 0.74 -13.40 -17.36
N SER A 126 1.79 -12.59 -17.18
CA SER A 126 2.97 -12.63 -18.06
C SER A 126 3.79 -13.90 -17.88
N LEU A 127 3.86 -14.44 -16.68
CA LEU A 127 4.45 -15.76 -16.42
C LEU A 127 3.64 -16.87 -17.10
N LEU A 128 2.31 -16.80 -17.01
CA LEU A 128 1.43 -17.77 -17.67
C LEU A 128 1.58 -17.71 -19.20
N ALA A 129 1.65 -16.51 -19.79
CA ALA A 129 1.87 -16.34 -21.23
C ALA A 129 3.24 -16.91 -21.67
N ALA A 130 4.30 -16.62 -20.90
CA ALA A 130 5.63 -17.17 -21.18
C ALA A 130 5.63 -18.72 -21.07
N PHE A 131 4.94 -19.26 -20.07
CA PHE A 131 4.82 -20.71 -19.90
C PHE A 131 4.08 -21.35 -21.07
N SER A 132 2.99 -20.75 -21.57
CA SER A 132 2.24 -21.27 -22.72
C SER A 132 3.05 -21.28 -24.02
N GLU A 133 4.01 -20.37 -24.16
CA GLU A 133 4.92 -20.30 -25.29
C GLU A 133 6.23 -21.08 -25.07
N LEU A 134 6.33 -21.85 -23.97
CA LEU A 134 7.55 -22.56 -23.54
C LEU A 134 8.78 -21.64 -23.50
N SER A 135 8.57 -20.37 -23.20
CA SER A 135 9.61 -19.34 -23.15
C SER A 135 10.13 -19.15 -21.73
N HIS A 136 11.42 -19.05 -21.62
CA HIS A 136 12.11 -18.66 -20.38
C HIS A 136 13.25 -17.74 -20.77
N PRO A 137 13.23 -16.46 -20.50
CA PRO A 137 12.46 -15.65 -19.54
C PRO A 137 11.17 -15.00 -20.09
N VAL A 138 10.48 -14.21 -19.25
CA VAL A 138 9.38 -13.34 -19.71
C VAL A 138 9.91 -12.27 -20.65
N THR A 139 9.25 -12.10 -21.79
CA THR A 139 9.61 -11.12 -22.82
C THR A 139 8.74 -9.87 -22.77
N LEU A 140 9.16 -8.83 -23.50
CA LEU A 140 8.35 -7.61 -23.64
C LEU A 140 7.02 -7.83 -24.34
N SER A 141 6.96 -8.82 -25.25
CA SER A 141 5.71 -9.19 -25.95
C SER A 141 4.70 -9.75 -24.96
N HIS A 142 5.11 -10.66 -24.06
CA HIS A 142 4.24 -11.23 -23.04
C HIS A 142 3.61 -10.13 -22.18
N VAL A 143 4.43 -9.21 -21.62
CA VAL A 143 3.93 -8.12 -20.79
C VAL A 143 2.98 -7.20 -21.55
N LYS A 144 3.29 -6.85 -22.81
CA LYS A 144 2.45 -5.96 -23.62
C LYS A 144 1.13 -6.61 -24.02
N SER A 145 1.12 -7.89 -24.38
CA SER A 145 -0.10 -8.64 -24.69
C SER A 145 -1.03 -8.67 -23.49
N VAL A 146 -0.51 -9.10 -22.34
CA VAL A 146 -1.25 -9.16 -21.09
C VAL A 146 -1.78 -7.79 -20.66
N ALA A 147 -1.00 -6.73 -20.81
CA ALA A 147 -1.43 -5.38 -20.46
C ALA A 147 -2.61 -4.90 -21.31
N ARG A 148 -2.68 -5.30 -22.59
CA ARG A 148 -3.82 -4.98 -23.47
C ARG A 148 -5.09 -5.72 -23.04
N GLU A 149 -4.96 -6.98 -22.64
CA GLU A 149 -6.09 -7.81 -22.20
C GLU A 149 -6.62 -7.43 -20.82
N THR A 150 -5.75 -6.89 -19.96
CA THR A 150 -6.09 -6.63 -18.57
C THR A 150 -6.87 -5.33 -18.38
N GLU A 151 -7.11 -4.55 -19.46
CA GLU A 151 -7.87 -3.27 -19.42
C GLU A 151 -7.55 -2.39 -18.20
N PHE A 152 -6.30 -2.36 -17.76
CA PHE A 152 -5.89 -1.28 -16.88
C PHE A 152 -5.96 -0.01 -17.73
N LYS A 153 -7.15 0.64 -17.75
CA LYS A 153 -7.36 1.90 -18.42
C LYS A 153 -6.17 2.81 -18.08
N ARG A 154 -5.32 3.01 -19.09
CA ARG A 154 -4.33 4.06 -19.03
C ARG A 154 -5.13 5.31 -18.72
N ARG A 155 -5.02 5.81 -17.51
CA ARG A 155 -5.45 7.17 -17.22
C ARG A 155 -4.60 8.04 -18.13
N GLU A 156 -5.16 8.42 -19.28
CA GLU A 156 -4.61 9.50 -20.07
C GLU A 156 -4.54 10.67 -19.11
N HIS A 157 -3.37 11.27 -19.03
CA HIS A 157 -3.13 12.50 -18.30
C HIS A 157 -4.16 13.54 -18.73
N LEU A 158 -5.26 13.64 -18.03
CA LEU A 158 -5.98 14.87 -17.90
C LEU A 158 -5.07 15.76 -17.05
N THR A 159 -4.48 16.71 -17.71
CA THR A 159 -3.71 17.81 -17.15
C THR A 159 -4.46 18.42 -15.98
N GLY A 160 -3.84 18.37 -14.81
CA GLY A 160 -4.29 19.08 -13.62
C GLY A 160 -5.20 18.25 -12.72
N ILE A 161 -4.69 18.00 -11.52
CA ILE A 161 -5.30 17.41 -10.34
C ILE A 161 -4.94 15.93 -10.14
N VAL A 162 -3.92 15.78 -9.30
CA VAL A 162 -3.63 14.67 -8.41
C VAL A 162 -3.93 13.29 -9.00
N ALA A 163 -2.92 12.66 -9.54
CA ALA A 163 -2.90 11.21 -9.71
C ALA A 163 -3.04 10.58 -8.33
N ALA A 164 -4.27 10.26 -7.94
CA ALA A 164 -4.56 9.43 -6.79
C ALA A 164 -4.08 8.01 -7.13
N GLY A 165 -2.77 7.82 -7.10
CA GLY A 165 -2.18 6.52 -6.86
C GLY A 165 -2.72 6.07 -5.51
N LEU A 166 -2.97 4.79 -5.37
CA LEU A 166 -3.29 4.16 -4.07
C LEU A 166 -2.09 4.42 -3.15
N VAL A 167 -2.06 5.60 -2.54
CA VAL A 167 -1.11 5.95 -1.50
C VAL A 167 -1.74 5.44 -0.22
N CYS A 168 -1.18 4.37 0.33
CA CYS A 168 -1.58 3.91 1.63
C CYS A 168 -1.00 4.91 2.64
N VAL A 169 -1.85 5.71 3.26
CA VAL A 169 -1.43 6.58 4.36
C VAL A 169 -1.36 5.72 5.60
N VAL A 170 -0.15 5.50 6.10
CA VAL A 170 0.06 4.87 7.40
C VAL A 170 0.16 5.99 8.43
N VAL A 171 -0.87 6.13 9.22
CA VAL A 171 -0.90 7.11 10.30
C VAL A 171 -0.64 6.38 11.61
N ILE A 172 0.52 6.62 12.22
CA ILE A 172 0.86 6.07 13.53
C ILE A 172 0.55 7.13 14.57
N VAL A 173 -0.42 6.84 15.42
CA VAL A 173 -0.74 7.68 16.57
C VAL A 173 0.18 7.28 17.72
N TYR A 174 1.36 7.89 17.79
CA TYR A 174 2.24 7.80 18.94
C TYR A 174 1.93 8.95 19.90
N PHE A 175 1.78 8.64 21.15
CA PHE A 175 1.79 9.66 22.18
C PHE A 175 3.19 9.70 22.81
N CYS A 176 3.95 10.71 22.47
CA CYS A 176 5.14 11.05 23.22
C CYS A 176 4.74 11.89 24.46
N LYS A 177 5.32 11.55 25.59
CA LYS A 177 5.34 12.45 26.73
C LYS A 177 6.41 13.47 26.43
#